data_5426593835110d3d60589033a91d4739
#
_entry.id   5426593835110d3d60589033a91d4739
#
_cell.length_a   1.000
_cell.length_b   1.000
_cell.length_c   1.000
_cell.angle_alpha   90.00
_cell.angle_beta   90.00
_cell.angle_gamma   90.00
#
_symmetry.space_group_name_H-M   'P 1'
#
loop_
_entity.id
_entity.type
_entity.pdbx_description
1 polymer ?
#
loop_
_entity_poly.entity_id
_entity_poly.type
_entity_poly.pdbx_seq_one_letter_code
_entity_poly.pdbx_strand_id
1 'polypeptide(L)'
;MKQILNSFFSKYFITGLFVLLSQWAIGQGRPIEEGFDYRTLPVAQSIEAKGKIEVLEFFWYGCPHCHDFEPDLSAWIKRQGKDVVVRKVPVAFRDDLLVHSQLFYALEVLNRSDLHAKVMDAMHVEKKKLMTEDQIVDWAASQGLDRQKFSATFKSFTVISKARASVQIAQAYRIDGVPTVAIQGRYITSPSIAGGSKVRALDVMDFLINKARKEKR
;
A
#
# COMPACT_ATOMS: atom_id res chain seq x y z
N MET A 1 16.52 -0.77 71.15
CA MET A 1 16.10 0.25 70.15
C MET A 1 16.73 0.08 68.77
N LYS A 2 17.67 -0.87 68.57
CA LYS A 2 18.32 -1.11 67.21
C LYS A 2 17.70 -2.24 66.38
N GLN A 3 16.86 -3.09 66.94
CA GLN A 3 16.29 -4.23 66.18
C GLN A 3 14.96 -3.94 65.46
N ILE A 4 14.26 -2.86 65.77
CA ILE A 4 12.96 -2.53 65.16
C ILE A 4 13.16 -1.77 63.86
N LEU A 5 14.31 -1.12 63.64
CA LEU A 5 14.55 -0.31 62.44
C LEU A 5 14.89 -1.16 61.20
N ASN A 6 15.49 -2.36 61.36
CA ASN A 6 15.88 -3.23 60.25
C ASN A 6 14.72 -4.02 59.62
N SER A 7 13.61 -4.20 60.34
CA SER A 7 12.46 -4.95 59.84
C SER A 7 11.57 -4.11 58.92
N PHE A 8 11.56 -2.80 59.08
CA PHE A 8 10.75 -1.91 58.24
C PHE A 8 11.37 -1.66 56.85
N PHE A 9 12.71 -1.59 56.73
CA PHE A 9 13.39 -1.36 55.46
C PHE A 9 13.32 -2.57 54.51
N SER A 10 13.30 -3.79 55.02
CA SER A 10 13.25 -5.02 54.20
C SER A 10 11.89 -5.25 53.55
N LYS A 11 10.79 -4.84 54.15
CA LYS A 11 9.42 -5.06 53.62
C LYS A 11 9.05 -4.08 52.49
N TYR A 12 9.59 -2.87 52.53
CA TYR A 12 9.29 -1.86 51.47
C TYR A 12 10.21 -1.96 50.27
N PHE A 13 11.40 -2.60 50.40
CA PHE A 13 12.31 -2.78 49.27
C PHE A 13 11.84 -3.88 48.30
N ILE A 14 11.15 -4.91 48.82
CA ILE A 14 10.63 -6.01 47.96
C ILE A 14 9.34 -5.59 47.25
N THR A 15 8.51 -4.74 47.86
CA THR A 15 7.27 -4.24 47.21
C THR A 15 7.55 -3.21 46.12
N GLY A 16 8.61 -2.41 46.24
CA GLY A 16 9.02 -1.43 45.24
C GLY A 16 9.60 -2.05 43.97
N LEU A 17 10.25 -3.21 44.08
CA LEU A 17 10.86 -3.89 42.94
C LEU A 17 9.82 -4.60 42.01
N PHE A 18 8.69 -5.04 42.59
CA PHE A 18 7.62 -5.68 41.83
C PHE A 18 6.79 -4.69 41.00
N VAL A 19 6.69 -3.42 41.40
CA VAL A 19 5.94 -2.38 40.69
C VAL A 19 6.72 -1.87 39.49
N LEU A 20 8.07 -1.92 39.51
CA LEU A 20 8.91 -1.47 38.40
C LEU A 20 9.00 -2.47 37.24
N LEU A 21 8.71 -3.75 37.46
CA LEU A 21 8.74 -4.79 36.42
C LEU A 21 7.45 -4.86 35.58
N SER A 22 6.36 -4.25 36.06
CA SER A 22 5.07 -4.27 35.36
C SER A 22 4.90 -3.14 34.30
N GLN A 23 5.84 -2.20 34.17
CA GLN A 23 5.74 -1.08 33.25
C GLN A 23 6.39 -1.34 31.87
N TRP A 24 7.01 -2.48 31.64
CA TRP A 24 7.63 -2.81 30.35
C TRP A 24 6.69 -3.55 29.38
N ALA A 25 5.44 -3.77 29.74
CA ALA A 25 4.43 -4.46 28.92
C ALA A 25 3.54 -3.52 28.07
N ILE A 26 3.73 -2.20 28.15
CA ILE A 26 2.86 -1.21 27.47
C ILE A 26 3.54 -0.70 26.19
N GLY A 27 3.77 -1.57 25.22
CA GLY A 27 4.35 -1.11 23.97
C GLY A 27 4.28 -2.09 22.82
N GLN A 28 3.88 -3.33 23.06
CA GLN A 28 3.70 -4.28 21.97
C GLN A 28 2.24 -4.23 21.50
N GLY A 29 2.03 -3.64 20.33
CA GLY A 29 0.74 -3.69 19.66
C GLY A 29 0.23 -5.13 19.55
N ARG A 30 -1.09 -5.31 19.45
CA ARG A 30 -1.73 -6.61 19.26
C ARG A 30 -0.97 -7.43 18.18
N PRO A 31 -0.74 -8.74 18.39
CA PRO A 31 -0.16 -9.61 17.35
C PRO A 31 -0.86 -9.44 16.01
N ILE A 32 -0.13 -9.66 14.92
CA ILE A 32 -0.71 -9.62 13.56
C ILE A 32 -1.34 -10.97 13.29
N GLU A 33 -2.66 -10.97 13.03
CA GLU A 33 -3.48 -12.16 12.93
C GLU A 33 -4.24 -12.24 11.61
N GLU A 34 -4.29 -13.44 11.03
CA GLU A 34 -5.11 -13.73 9.84
C GLU A 34 -6.60 -13.60 10.19
N GLY A 35 -7.37 -13.05 9.25
CA GLY A 35 -8.79 -12.75 9.44
C GLY A 35 -9.07 -11.38 10.06
N PHE A 36 -8.09 -10.78 10.74
CA PHE A 36 -8.22 -9.46 11.39
C PHE A 36 -7.33 -8.39 10.76
N ASP A 37 -6.09 -8.73 10.42
CA ASP A 37 -5.11 -7.79 9.88
C ASP A 37 -4.80 -8.07 8.40
N TYR A 38 -4.99 -9.31 7.98
CA TYR A 38 -4.79 -9.74 6.59
C TYR A 38 -5.66 -10.95 6.26
N ARG A 39 -5.79 -11.23 4.98
CA ARG A 39 -6.46 -12.43 4.45
C ARG A 39 -5.52 -13.20 3.54
N THR A 40 -5.61 -14.53 3.53
CA THR A 40 -4.95 -15.38 2.55
C THR A 40 -5.91 -15.63 1.39
N LEU A 41 -5.44 -15.47 0.15
CA LEU A 41 -6.22 -15.80 -1.04
C LEU A 41 -6.45 -17.32 -1.09
N PRO A 42 -7.66 -17.78 -1.43
CA PRO A 42 -7.95 -19.19 -1.59
C PRO A 42 -7.08 -19.89 -2.65
N VAL A 43 -6.72 -19.13 -3.69
CA VAL A 43 -5.83 -19.56 -4.77
C VAL A 43 -4.72 -18.53 -4.92
N ALA A 44 -3.47 -18.97 -4.76
CA ALA A 44 -2.31 -18.12 -4.96
C ALA A 44 -2.22 -17.68 -6.42
N GLN A 45 -1.94 -16.39 -6.62
CA GLN A 45 -1.76 -15.81 -7.95
C GLN A 45 -0.28 -15.90 -8.37
N SER A 46 -0.06 -15.97 -9.68
CA SER A 46 1.29 -15.92 -10.23
C SER A 46 1.95 -14.56 -9.96
N ILE A 47 3.25 -14.60 -9.69
CA ILE A 47 4.07 -13.40 -9.49
C ILE A 47 4.96 -13.18 -10.72
N GLU A 48 5.18 -11.92 -11.08
CA GLU A 48 6.08 -11.55 -12.18
C GLU A 48 7.53 -11.37 -11.70
N ALA A 49 7.72 -10.91 -10.47
CA ALA A 49 9.02 -10.61 -9.89
C ALA A 49 9.75 -11.90 -9.42
N LYS A 50 10.15 -12.76 -10.38
CA LYS A 50 10.87 -14.02 -10.07
C LYS A 50 12.08 -13.79 -9.17
N GLY A 51 12.22 -14.62 -8.13
CA GLY A 51 13.33 -14.53 -7.17
C GLY A 51 13.19 -13.43 -6.11
N LYS A 52 12.22 -12.54 -6.23
CA LYS A 52 11.97 -11.44 -5.28
C LYS A 52 10.62 -11.60 -4.59
N ILE A 53 10.36 -10.79 -3.57
CA ILE A 53 9.03 -10.65 -2.95
C ILE A 53 8.28 -9.59 -3.73
N GLU A 54 7.20 -10.00 -4.37
CA GLU A 54 6.33 -9.08 -5.10
C GLU A 54 5.27 -8.50 -4.17
N VAL A 55 5.11 -7.19 -4.24
CA VAL A 55 4.05 -6.43 -3.58
C VAL A 55 3.26 -5.71 -4.66
N LEU A 56 1.96 -5.97 -4.73
CA LEU A 56 1.04 -5.24 -5.61
C LEU A 56 0.22 -4.27 -4.79
N GLU A 57 0.22 -3.01 -5.17
CA GLU A 57 -0.73 -2.01 -4.66
C GLU A 57 -1.86 -1.86 -5.66
N PHE A 58 -3.07 -2.16 -5.25
CA PHE A 58 -4.31 -1.87 -5.97
C PHE A 58 -4.84 -0.52 -5.53
N PHE A 59 -4.98 0.39 -6.47
CA PHE A 59 -5.40 1.76 -6.21
C PHE A 59 -6.34 2.28 -7.31
N TRP A 60 -7.00 3.39 -7.04
CA TRP A 60 -7.71 4.17 -8.04
C TRP A 60 -7.43 5.66 -7.82
N TYR A 61 -7.12 6.40 -8.88
CA TYR A 61 -6.81 7.83 -8.78
C TYR A 61 -7.94 8.66 -8.14
N GLY A 62 -9.21 8.29 -8.35
CA GLY A 62 -10.35 8.97 -7.74
C GLY A 62 -10.66 8.55 -6.30
N CYS A 63 -9.88 7.65 -5.69
CA CYS A 63 -10.11 7.20 -4.33
C CYS A 63 -9.41 8.11 -3.30
N PRO A 64 -10.16 8.81 -2.41
CA PRO A 64 -9.56 9.68 -1.40
C PRO A 64 -8.70 8.92 -0.40
N HIS A 65 -9.04 7.68 -0.08
CA HIS A 65 -8.24 6.84 0.82
C HIS A 65 -6.91 6.39 0.19
N CYS A 66 -6.86 6.24 -1.15
CA CYS A 66 -5.60 5.99 -1.86
C CYS A 66 -4.70 7.23 -1.81
N HIS A 67 -5.27 8.43 -2.07
CA HIS A 67 -4.54 9.68 -1.93
C HIS A 67 -3.99 9.89 -0.52
N ASP A 68 -4.79 9.61 0.51
CA ASP A 68 -4.37 9.72 1.91
C ASP A 68 -3.28 8.70 2.31
N PHE A 69 -3.28 7.52 1.69
CA PHE A 69 -2.29 6.46 1.98
C PHE A 69 -0.99 6.63 1.19
N GLU A 70 -1.00 7.27 0.03
CA GLU A 70 0.14 7.37 -0.90
C GLU A 70 1.43 7.93 -0.27
N PRO A 71 1.42 9.01 0.55
CA PRO A 71 2.64 9.51 1.17
C PRO A 71 3.32 8.48 2.09
N ASP A 72 2.53 7.81 2.92
CA ASP A 72 3.01 6.80 3.87
C ASP A 72 3.55 5.57 3.13
N LEU A 73 2.82 5.11 2.10
CA LEU A 73 3.23 3.99 1.25
C LEU A 73 4.49 4.32 0.45
N SER A 74 4.58 5.50 -0.14
CA SER A 74 5.78 5.95 -0.87
C SER A 74 7.01 6.02 0.03
N ALA A 75 6.86 6.49 1.28
CA ALA A 75 7.92 6.49 2.27
C ALA A 75 8.32 5.06 2.66
N TRP A 76 7.33 4.17 2.82
CA TRP A 76 7.55 2.75 3.11
C TRP A 76 8.29 2.05 1.96
N ILE A 77 7.92 2.29 0.69
CA ILE A 77 8.58 1.72 -0.48
C ILE A 77 10.07 2.07 -0.51
N LYS A 78 10.43 3.32 -0.22
CA LYS A 78 11.83 3.81 -0.26
C LYS A 78 12.75 3.09 0.75
N ARG A 79 12.21 2.53 1.83
CA ARG A 79 13.00 1.81 2.84
C ARG A 79 13.04 0.29 2.63
N GLN A 80 12.37 -0.23 1.58
CA GLN A 80 12.40 -1.65 1.30
C GLN A 80 13.74 -2.13 0.74
N GLY A 81 14.09 -3.39 1.06
CA GLY A 81 15.28 -4.04 0.54
C GLY A 81 15.20 -4.34 -0.96
N LYS A 82 16.34 -4.58 -1.59
CA LYS A 82 16.45 -4.90 -3.03
C LYS A 82 15.75 -6.21 -3.43
N ASP A 83 15.39 -7.03 -2.46
CA ASP A 83 14.64 -8.27 -2.62
C ASP A 83 13.12 -8.06 -2.70
N VAL A 84 12.62 -6.84 -2.49
CA VAL A 84 11.22 -6.47 -2.60
C VAL A 84 10.99 -5.65 -3.87
N VAL A 85 9.96 -6.02 -4.63
CA VAL A 85 9.51 -5.26 -5.81
C VAL A 85 8.08 -4.85 -5.58
N VAL A 86 7.84 -3.53 -5.62
CA VAL A 86 6.49 -2.97 -5.51
C VAL A 86 6.01 -2.55 -6.90
N ARG A 87 4.81 -2.98 -7.28
CA ARG A 87 4.11 -2.59 -8.50
C ARG A 87 2.74 -2.04 -8.16
N LYS A 88 2.37 -0.97 -8.83
CA LYS A 88 1.03 -0.38 -8.72
C LYS A 88 0.12 -0.96 -9.80
N VAL A 89 -1.11 -1.30 -9.42
CA VAL A 89 -2.15 -1.83 -10.30
C VAL A 89 -3.38 -0.92 -10.19
N PRO A 90 -3.65 -0.09 -11.20
CA PRO A 90 -4.83 0.75 -11.19
C PRO A 90 -6.09 -0.10 -11.35
N VAL A 91 -7.11 0.16 -10.54
CA VAL A 91 -8.38 -0.56 -10.55
C VAL A 91 -9.47 0.30 -11.18
N ALA A 92 -10.17 -0.27 -12.17
CA ALA A 92 -11.38 0.31 -12.72
C ALA A 92 -12.58 -0.55 -12.30
N PHE A 93 -13.34 -0.09 -11.31
CA PHE A 93 -14.56 -0.79 -10.84
C PHE A 93 -15.73 -0.68 -11.83
N ARG A 94 -15.64 0.20 -12.80
CA ARG A 94 -16.59 0.42 -13.90
C ARG A 94 -15.82 0.83 -15.15
N ASP A 95 -16.40 0.60 -16.31
CA ASP A 95 -15.76 0.85 -17.60
C ASP A 95 -15.37 2.32 -17.81
N ASP A 96 -16.19 3.26 -17.33
CA ASP A 96 -15.92 4.70 -17.42
C ASP A 96 -14.70 5.15 -16.60
N LEU A 97 -14.25 4.33 -15.63
CA LEU A 97 -13.05 4.59 -14.82
C LEU A 97 -11.77 4.03 -15.46
N LEU A 98 -11.87 3.27 -16.56
CA LEU A 98 -10.70 2.71 -17.25
C LEU A 98 -9.76 3.80 -17.76
N VAL A 99 -10.29 4.99 -18.03
CA VAL A 99 -9.52 6.17 -18.43
C VAL A 99 -8.41 6.54 -17.42
N HIS A 100 -8.65 6.30 -16.13
CA HIS A 100 -7.65 6.52 -15.08
C HIS A 100 -6.54 5.45 -15.09
N SER A 101 -6.89 4.21 -15.43
CA SER A 101 -5.89 3.16 -15.65
C SER A 101 -5.04 3.44 -16.86
N GLN A 102 -5.65 3.96 -17.96
CA GLN A 102 -4.90 4.41 -19.14
C GLN A 102 -3.96 5.57 -18.79
N LEU A 103 -4.40 6.55 -18.00
CA LEU A 103 -3.54 7.65 -17.54
C LEU A 103 -2.31 7.10 -16.79
N PHE A 104 -2.50 6.18 -15.84
CA PHE A 104 -1.40 5.57 -15.11
C PHE A 104 -0.39 4.89 -16.05
N TYR A 105 -0.87 4.04 -16.96
CA TYR A 105 0.01 3.32 -17.86
C TYR A 105 0.63 4.20 -18.95
N ALA A 106 -0.02 5.30 -19.35
CA ALA A 106 0.59 6.28 -20.26
C ALA A 106 1.78 6.99 -19.61
N LEU A 107 1.66 7.35 -18.33
CA LEU A 107 2.77 7.92 -17.56
C LEU A 107 3.90 6.90 -17.38
N GLU A 108 3.57 5.63 -17.10
CA GLU A 108 4.57 4.56 -16.97
C GLU A 108 5.34 4.36 -18.31
N VAL A 109 4.65 4.25 -19.43
CA VAL A 109 5.26 4.08 -20.78
C VAL A 109 6.15 5.27 -21.16
N LEU A 110 5.80 6.46 -20.71
CA LEU A 110 6.59 7.68 -20.93
C LEU A 110 7.71 7.87 -19.90
N ASN A 111 7.91 6.92 -18.96
CA ASN A 111 8.85 7.02 -17.84
C ASN A 111 8.60 8.26 -16.96
N ARG A 112 7.33 8.63 -16.77
CA ARG A 112 6.88 9.76 -15.96
C ARG A 112 6.04 9.31 -14.74
N SER A 113 6.40 8.17 -14.16
CA SER A 113 5.79 7.68 -12.91
C SER A 113 6.00 8.64 -11.73
N ASP A 114 6.94 9.58 -11.84
CA ASP A 114 7.12 10.72 -10.93
C ASP A 114 5.87 11.60 -10.80
N LEU A 115 5.01 11.59 -11.81
CA LEU A 115 3.75 12.35 -11.81
C LEU A 115 2.59 11.66 -11.10
N HIS A 116 2.77 10.42 -10.62
CA HIS A 116 1.69 9.65 -9.98
C HIS A 116 1.02 10.40 -8.81
N ALA A 117 1.81 10.91 -7.87
CA ALA A 117 1.28 11.70 -6.74
C ALA A 117 0.60 13.00 -7.22
N LYS A 118 1.14 13.64 -8.26
CA LYS A 118 0.53 14.86 -8.84
C LYS A 118 -0.82 14.61 -9.48
N VAL A 119 -1.07 13.41 -10.06
CA VAL A 119 -2.42 13.05 -10.54
C VAL A 119 -3.39 12.99 -9.37
N MET A 120 -2.98 12.36 -8.27
CA MET A 120 -3.82 12.29 -7.06
C MET A 120 -4.10 13.69 -6.50
N ASP A 121 -3.08 14.55 -6.40
CA ASP A 121 -3.26 15.94 -5.94
C ASP A 121 -4.18 16.73 -6.87
N ALA A 122 -4.03 16.58 -8.19
CA ALA A 122 -4.92 17.22 -9.16
C ALA A 122 -6.39 16.84 -8.94
N MET A 123 -6.67 15.57 -8.62
CA MET A 123 -8.04 15.12 -8.39
C MET A 123 -8.58 15.46 -7.00
N HIS A 124 -7.76 15.32 -5.95
CA HIS A 124 -8.22 15.43 -4.57
C HIS A 124 -8.04 16.82 -3.97
N VAL A 125 -7.00 17.55 -4.35
CA VAL A 125 -6.71 18.91 -3.89
C VAL A 125 -7.26 19.94 -4.87
N GLU A 126 -6.89 19.84 -6.16
CA GLU A 126 -7.29 20.79 -7.20
C GLU A 126 -8.72 20.50 -7.75
N LYS A 127 -9.34 19.39 -7.35
CA LYS A 127 -10.72 18.97 -7.75
C LYS A 127 -10.89 18.76 -9.26
N LYS A 128 -9.83 18.48 -9.99
CA LYS A 128 -9.90 18.11 -11.41
C LYS A 128 -10.51 16.72 -11.56
N LYS A 129 -11.45 16.55 -12.47
CA LYS A 129 -12.14 15.26 -12.67
C LYS A 129 -11.31 14.24 -13.45
N LEU A 130 -10.56 14.70 -14.46
CA LEU A 130 -9.72 13.87 -15.37
C LEU A 130 -10.47 12.66 -15.95
N MET A 131 -11.76 12.86 -16.32
CA MET A 131 -12.65 11.79 -16.79
C MET A 131 -12.72 11.68 -18.30
N THR A 132 -12.12 12.61 -19.03
CA THR A 132 -12.08 12.59 -20.49
C THR A 132 -10.64 12.66 -20.99
N GLU A 133 -10.40 12.14 -22.21
CA GLU A 133 -9.08 12.24 -22.86
C GLU A 133 -8.58 13.69 -22.87
N ASP A 134 -9.42 14.63 -23.29
CA ASP A 134 -9.02 16.05 -23.37
C ASP A 134 -8.58 16.61 -22.02
N GLN A 135 -9.33 16.36 -20.96
CA GLN A 135 -8.97 16.79 -19.61
C GLN A 135 -7.62 16.21 -19.15
N ILE A 136 -7.37 14.94 -19.47
CA ILE A 136 -6.13 14.24 -19.14
C ILE A 136 -4.96 14.78 -19.95
N VAL A 137 -5.15 14.98 -21.26
CA VAL A 137 -4.13 15.54 -22.18
C VAL A 137 -3.78 16.98 -21.78
N ASP A 138 -4.78 17.79 -21.43
CA ASP A 138 -4.57 19.16 -20.94
C ASP A 138 -3.79 19.17 -19.64
N TRP A 139 -4.15 18.30 -18.70
CA TRP A 139 -3.41 18.15 -17.45
C TRP A 139 -1.95 17.70 -17.72
N ALA A 140 -1.75 16.68 -18.55
CA ALA A 140 -0.41 16.18 -18.86
C ALA A 140 0.47 17.25 -19.51
N ALA A 141 -0.09 18.05 -20.42
CA ALA A 141 0.61 19.19 -21.03
C ALA A 141 0.98 20.26 -20.00
N SER A 142 0.11 20.53 -19.01
CA SER A 142 0.41 21.43 -17.90
C SER A 142 1.55 20.93 -17.00
N GLN A 143 1.84 19.61 -17.01
CA GLN A 143 2.96 19.00 -16.32
C GLN A 143 4.25 18.93 -17.19
N GLY A 144 4.27 19.61 -18.34
CA GLY A 144 5.42 19.68 -19.24
C GLY A 144 5.58 18.49 -20.18
N LEU A 145 4.54 17.67 -20.34
CA LEU A 145 4.53 16.61 -21.35
C LEU A 145 4.13 17.16 -22.72
N ASP A 146 4.79 16.68 -23.78
CA ASP A 146 4.35 16.97 -25.14
C ASP A 146 2.95 16.44 -25.39
N ARG A 147 2.05 17.33 -25.80
CA ARG A 147 0.62 17.03 -25.99
C ARG A 147 0.36 15.92 -27.01
N GLN A 148 1.05 15.99 -28.15
CA GLN A 148 0.81 15.03 -29.23
C GLN A 148 1.36 13.65 -28.87
N LYS A 149 2.58 13.62 -28.31
CA LYS A 149 3.21 12.39 -27.85
C LYS A 149 2.41 11.74 -26.72
N PHE A 150 1.91 12.53 -25.77
CA PHE A 150 1.09 12.00 -24.67
C PHE A 150 -0.24 11.43 -25.18
N SER A 151 -0.98 12.16 -26.02
CA SER A 151 -2.25 11.68 -26.58
C SER A 151 -2.05 10.42 -27.43
N ALA A 152 -1.01 10.36 -28.26
CA ALA A 152 -0.68 9.16 -29.03
C ALA A 152 -0.35 7.97 -28.11
N THR A 153 0.42 8.19 -27.04
CA THR A 153 0.76 7.14 -26.06
C THR A 153 -0.48 6.67 -25.31
N PHE A 154 -1.31 7.60 -24.82
CA PHE A 154 -2.54 7.32 -24.09
C PHE A 154 -3.51 6.42 -24.88
N LYS A 155 -3.62 6.62 -26.19
CA LYS A 155 -4.44 5.82 -27.12
C LYS A 155 -3.73 4.61 -27.68
N SER A 156 -2.47 4.39 -27.34
CA SER A 156 -1.70 3.27 -27.90
C SER A 156 -2.27 1.91 -27.46
N PHE A 157 -2.11 0.91 -28.32
CA PHE A 157 -2.48 -0.47 -28.01
C PHE A 157 -1.83 -0.97 -26.71
N THR A 158 -0.57 -0.59 -26.48
CA THR A 158 0.17 -0.95 -25.26
C THR A 158 -0.53 -0.45 -23.99
N VAL A 159 -0.93 0.83 -23.97
CA VAL A 159 -1.59 1.43 -22.80
C VAL A 159 -2.99 0.83 -22.59
N ILE A 160 -3.76 0.69 -23.68
CA ILE A 160 -5.10 0.10 -23.61
C ILE A 160 -5.04 -1.36 -23.12
N SER A 161 -4.08 -2.14 -23.64
CA SER A 161 -3.91 -3.55 -23.23
C SER A 161 -3.49 -3.67 -21.76
N LYS A 162 -2.56 -2.84 -21.28
CA LYS A 162 -2.16 -2.80 -19.88
C LYS A 162 -3.35 -2.41 -18.97
N ALA A 163 -4.13 -1.40 -19.35
CA ALA A 163 -5.30 -0.97 -18.60
C ALA A 163 -6.38 -2.07 -18.50
N ARG A 164 -6.61 -2.81 -19.59
CA ARG A 164 -7.52 -3.97 -19.55
C ARG A 164 -6.97 -5.13 -18.74
N ALA A 165 -5.67 -5.40 -18.83
CA ALA A 165 -5.02 -6.44 -18.03
C ALA A 165 -5.10 -6.15 -16.53
N SER A 166 -5.02 -4.87 -16.12
CA SER A 166 -5.16 -4.51 -14.71
C SER A 166 -6.54 -4.85 -14.13
N VAL A 167 -7.60 -4.79 -14.93
CA VAL A 167 -8.94 -5.24 -14.53
C VAL A 167 -8.93 -6.74 -14.25
N GLN A 168 -8.31 -7.54 -15.12
CA GLN A 168 -8.21 -8.99 -14.94
C GLN A 168 -7.37 -9.35 -13.70
N ILE A 169 -6.27 -8.61 -13.46
CA ILE A 169 -5.45 -8.79 -12.26
C ILE A 169 -6.29 -8.48 -11.01
N ALA A 170 -7.00 -7.35 -10.96
CA ALA A 170 -7.85 -7.00 -9.83
C ALA A 170 -8.93 -8.06 -9.55
N GLN A 171 -9.55 -8.62 -10.61
CA GLN A 171 -10.51 -9.72 -10.49
C GLN A 171 -9.89 -11.01 -9.94
N ALA A 172 -8.70 -11.39 -10.44
CA ALA A 172 -7.98 -12.58 -9.98
C ALA A 172 -7.62 -12.49 -8.48
N TYR A 173 -7.26 -11.30 -8.00
CA TYR A 173 -7.01 -11.01 -6.59
C TYR A 173 -8.27 -10.75 -5.77
N ARG A 174 -9.47 -10.78 -6.38
CA ARG A 174 -10.77 -10.51 -5.75
C ARG A 174 -10.80 -9.16 -5.03
N ILE A 175 -10.27 -8.13 -5.71
CA ILE A 175 -10.21 -6.77 -5.15
C ILE A 175 -11.61 -6.17 -5.15
N ASP A 176 -12.14 -5.91 -3.96
CA ASP A 176 -13.46 -5.34 -3.69
C ASP A 176 -13.41 -3.89 -3.20
N GLY A 177 -12.20 -3.37 -2.92
CA GLY A 177 -11.95 -2.01 -2.47
C GLY A 177 -10.49 -1.59 -2.60
N VAL A 178 -10.25 -0.29 -2.56
CA VAL A 178 -8.90 0.30 -2.64
C VAL A 178 -8.74 1.41 -1.59
N PRO A 179 -7.51 1.65 -1.07
CA PRO A 179 -6.28 0.93 -1.38
C PRO A 179 -6.27 -0.49 -0.83
N THR A 180 -5.72 -1.43 -1.58
CA THR A 180 -5.47 -2.80 -1.14
C THR A 180 -4.07 -3.22 -1.57
N VAL A 181 -3.38 -3.98 -0.73
CA VAL A 181 -2.03 -4.47 -1.00
C VAL A 181 -2.03 -5.98 -0.99
N ALA A 182 -1.45 -6.59 -2.03
CA ALA A 182 -1.20 -8.02 -2.10
C ALA A 182 0.29 -8.31 -1.99
N ILE A 183 0.67 -9.31 -1.19
CA ILE A 183 2.04 -9.75 -1.00
C ILE A 183 2.19 -11.16 -1.54
N GLN A 184 3.17 -11.35 -2.41
CA GLN A 184 3.62 -12.64 -2.97
C GLN A 184 2.48 -13.45 -3.61
N GLY A 185 1.51 -12.77 -4.26
CA GLY A 185 0.37 -13.42 -4.90
C GLY A 185 -0.57 -14.13 -3.94
N ARG A 186 -0.42 -13.98 -2.63
CA ARG A 186 -1.08 -14.82 -1.64
C ARG A 186 -1.78 -14.06 -0.52
N TYR A 187 -1.15 -13.06 0.04
CA TYR A 187 -1.65 -12.34 1.22
C TYR A 187 -2.22 -10.99 0.84
N ILE A 188 -3.37 -10.64 1.40
CA ILE A 188 -4.07 -9.38 1.15
C ILE A 188 -4.21 -8.60 2.45
N THR A 189 -3.83 -7.34 2.44
CA THR A 189 -4.07 -6.38 3.52
C THR A 189 -4.45 -5.01 2.97
N SER A 190 -4.94 -4.14 3.83
CA SER A 190 -5.25 -2.74 3.52
C SER A 190 -5.38 -1.96 4.82
N PRO A 191 -5.37 -0.62 4.81
CA PRO A 191 -5.74 0.15 5.99
C PRO A 191 -7.10 -0.26 6.56
N SER A 192 -8.09 -0.53 5.70
CA SER A 192 -9.42 -0.98 6.12
C SER A 192 -9.39 -2.34 6.82
N ILE A 193 -8.68 -3.33 6.28
CA ILE A 193 -8.52 -4.67 6.87
C ILE A 193 -7.74 -4.57 8.19
N ALA A 194 -6.72 -3.70 8.26
CA ALA A 194 -5.91 -3.48 9.45
C ALA A 194 -6.57 -2.53 10.48
N GLY A 195 -7.91 -2.57 10.58
CA GLY A 195 -8.67 -1.82 11.58
C GLY A 195 -8.74 -0.31 11.36
N GLY A 196 -8.58 0.17 10.11
CA GLY A 196 -8.62 1.58 9.74
C GLY A 196 -7.28 2.31 9.90
N SER A 197 -6.21 1.61 10.28
CA SER A 197 -4.90 2.22 10.56
C SER A 197 -3.93 2.04 9.40
N LYS A 198 -3.46 3.15 8.83
CA LYS A 198 -2.40 3.15 7.81
C LYS A 198 -1.08 2.60 8.36
N VAL A 199 -0.70 3.00 9.56
CA VAL A 199 0.52 2.51 10.23
C VAL A 199 0.44 1.00 10.44
N ARG A 200 -0.70 0.51 10.96
CA ARG A 200 -0.90 -0.93 11.15
C ARG A 200 -0.84 -1.69 9.82
N ALA A 201 -1.41 -1.15 8.74
CA ALA A 201 -1.32 -1.77 7.42
C ALA A 201 0.14 -1.92 6.95
N LEU A 202 0.99 -0.91 7.16
CA LEU A 202 2.41 -0.98 6.83
C LEU A 202 3.16 -2.01 7.69
N ASP A 203 2.86 -2.09 8.99
CA ASP A 203 3.41 -3.12 9.88
C ASP A 203 3.02 -4.54 9.42
N VAL A 204 1.77 -4.71 8.99
CA VAL A 204 1.25 -5.97 8.42
C VAL A 204 1.97 -6.31 7.13
N MET A 205 2.22 -5.33 6.26
CA MET A 205 2.99 -5.55 5.04
C MET A 205 4.41 -6.03 5.33
N ASP A 206 5.11 -5.42 6.30
CA ASP A 206 6.45 -5.85 6.73
C ASP A 206 6.42 -7.27 7.32
N PHE A 207 5.41 -7.59 8.13
CA PHE A 207 5.20 -8.94 8.66
C PHE A 207 5.00 -9.96 7.53
N LEU A 208 4.13 -9.67 6.56
CA LEU A 208 3.80 -10.58 5.45
C LEU A 208 4.99 -10.78 4.49
N ILE A 209 5.79 -9.75 4.25
CA ILE A 209 7.05 -9.86 3.51
C ILE A 209 8.01 -10.81 4.22
N ASN A 210 8.17 -10.66 5.53
CA ASN A 210 9.02 -11.55 6.32
C ASN A 210 8.48 -12.99 6.35
N LYS A 211 7.17 -13.18 6.41
CA LYS A 211 6.50 -14.48 6.28
C LYS A 211 6.80 -15.10 4.92
N ALA A 212 6.60 -14.36 3.83
CA ALA A 212 6.89 -14.84 2.47
C ALA A 212 8.37 -15.18 2.25
N ARG A 213 9.31 -14.44 2.85
CA ARG A 213 10.74 -14.77 2.83
C ARG A 213 11.04 -16.13 3.47
N LYS A 214 10.36 -16.48 4.56
CA LYS A 214 10.54 -17.78 5.25
C LYS A 214 9.94 -18.94 4.44
N GLU A 215 8.84 -18.70 3.73
CA GLU A 215 8.17 -19.71 2.92
C GLU A 215 8.91 -20.04 1.60
N LYS A 216 9.79 -19.14 1.15
CA LYS A 216 10.65 -19.37 -0.04
C LYS A 216 11.91 -20.20 0.25
N ARG A 217 12.26 -20.39 1.50
CA ARG A 217 13.42 -21.19 1.93
C ARG A 217 13.02 -22.65 2.06
#